data_bf0f3c60da349607f6b4772a5d568166
#
_entry.id   bf0f3c60da349607f6b4772a5d568166
#
_cell.length_a   1.000
_cell.length_b   1.000
_cell.length_c   1.000
_cell.angle_alpha   90.00
_cell.angle_beta   90.00
_cell.angle_gamma   90.00
#
_symmetry.space_group_name_H-M   'P 1'
#
loop_
_entity.id
_entity.type
_entity.pdbx_description
1 polymer ?
#
loop_
_entity_poly.entity_id
_entity_poly.type
_entity_poly.pdbx_seq_one_letter_code
_entity_poly.pdbx_strand_id
1 'polypeptide(L)'
;MNLDFERKLPIPMRTKELYPVTPDLIPLITARAETLRNIFTGRDDRLLLVIGPCSADRPDSVIDYLTRLRRVQDEVADKIFIVPRIYTNKPRTTGEGYMGLLHQPEATSRPDPFKGIIAVRELHLRALRETGFTSADEMLYPENHRYLDDLLAYVSVGARSVEDQQHRLTASGLEIPVGMKNPPSGDLQVMLNAIHAAQTKHTFIYRGWAVRSAGNPLAHAILRGYLDPARRSVPNYHKADLQNLAERYAAAGLENPALLLDANHANSDKDPFRQPEIVRDVLKSCAEDPAVKRLVKGFMIESYIEDGCQPVGGGTWGQSITDPCLGWEKTRRLLYELAEKWTGR
;
A
#
# COMPACT_ATOMS: atom_id res chain seq x y z
N MET A 1 -29.55 14.53 13.42
CA MET A 1 -28.23 13.90 13.49
C MET A 1 -27.58 14.30 14.80
N ASN A 2 -26.88 13.39 15.46
CA ASN A 2 -26.11 13.67 16.65
C ASN A 2 -24.63 13.84 16.24
N LEU A 3 -24.35 14.94 15.54
CA LEU A 3 -23.02 15.33 15.06
C LEU A 3 -22.78 16.79 15.43
N ASP A 4 -21.62 17.09 15.96
CA ASP A 4 -21.15 18.45 16.20
C ASP A 4 -20.18 18.84 15.08
N PHE A 5 -20.48 19.93 14.37
CA PHE A 5 -19.67 20.43 13.25
C PHE A 5 -18.64 21.43 13.76
N GLU A 6 -17.50 20.93 14.24
CA GLU A 6 -16.47 21.73 14.88
C GLU A 6 -15.76 22.70 13.93
N ARG A 7 -15.34 22.20 12.75
CA ARG A 7 -14.54 22.98 11.81
C ARG A 7 -14.65 22.47 10.38
N LYS A 8 -14.76 23.39 9.41
CA LYS A 8 -14.68 23.06 7.99
C LYS A 8 -13.23 22.78 7.60
N LEU A 9 -12.99 21.62 6.96
CA LEU A 9 -11.67 21.26 6.43
C LEU A 9 -11.35 22.02 5.14
N PRO A 10 -10.07 22.26 4.82
CA PRO A 10 -9.68 22.88 3.56
C PRO A 10 -10.09 21.97 2.39
N ILE A 11 -10.43 22.56 1.26
CA ILE A 11 -10.66 21.78 0.04
C ILE A 11 -9.32 21.32 -0.55
N PRO A 12 -9.27 20.17 -1.28
CA PRO A 12 -8.04 19.64 -1.85
C PRO A 12 -7.26 20.63 -2.70
N MET A 13 -7.93 21.40 -3.54
CA MET A 13 -7.30 22.43 -4.37
C MET A 13 -6.51 23.45 -3.52
N ARG A 14 -7.12 23.94 -2.42
CA ARG A 14 -6.45 24.89 -1.54
C ARG A 14 -5.22 24.30 -0.85
N THR A 15 -5.29 23.04 -0.44
CA THR A 15 -4.15 22.34 0.17
C THR A 15 -3.02 22.14 -0.84
N LYS A 16 -3.35 21.83 -2.11
CA LYS A 16 -2.36 21.70 -3.20
C LYS A 16 -1.71 23.06 -3.57
N GLU A 17 -2.45 24.15 -3.53
CA GLU A 17 -1.91 25.50 -3.72
C GLU A 17 -0.90 25.89 -2.64
N LEU A 18 -1.17 25.51 -1.38
CA LEU A 18 -0.27 25.79 -0.24
C LEU A 18 0.97 24.89 -0.22
N TYR A 19 0.82 23.65 -0.66
CA TYR A 19 1.87 22.62 -0.70
C TYR A 19 1.94 22.03 -2.12
N PRO A 20 2.41 22.78 -3.13
CA PRO A 20 2.38 22.36 -4.53
C PRO A 20 3.45 21.32 -4.85
N VAL A 21 3.15 20.44 -5.78
CA VAL A 21 4.16 19.72 -6.56
C VAL A 21 4.78 20.73 -7.52
N THR A 22 6.09 20.93 -7.43
CA THR A 22 6.81 21.87 -8.29
C THR A 22 7.05 21.28 -9.68
N PRO A 23 7.14 22.09 -10.76
CA PRO A 23 7.26 21.60 -12.13
C PRO A 23 8.44 20.67 -12.38
N ASP A 24 9.55 20.85 -11.67
CA ASP A 24 10.77 20.03 -11.74
C ASP A 24 10.55 18.58 -11.26
N LEU A 25 9.53 18.31 -10.43
CA LEU A 25 9.19 16.98 -9.93
C LEU A 25 8.26 16.21 -10.87
N ILE A 26 7.56 16.87 -11.78
CA ILE A 26 6.59 16.23 -12.67
C ILE A 26 7.23 15.15 -13.55
N PRO A 27 8.40 15.35 -14.19
CA PRO A 27 9.04 14.29 -14.99
C PRO A 27 9.36 13.03 -14.17
N LEU A 28 9.78 13.20 -12.92
CA LEU A 28 10.06 12.08 -12.02
C LEU A 28 8.78 11.30 -11.67
N ILE A 29 7.70 12.00 -11.32
CA ILE A 29 6.40 11.37 -11.03
C ILE A 29 5.93 10.57 -12.25
N THR A 30 5.97 11.19 -13.43
CA THR A 30 5.54 10.57 -14.68
C THR A 30 6.35 9.32 -15.00
N ALA A 31 7.68 9.39 -14.93
CA ALA A 31 8.55 8.24 -15.20
C ALA A 31 8.30 7.08 -14.23
N ARG A 32 8.09 7.37 -12.95
CA ARG A 32 7.79 6.36 -11.93
C ARG A 32 6.41 5.73 -12.13
N ALA A 33 5.40 6.54 -12.48
CA ALA A 33 4.06 6.05 -12.79
C ALA A 33 4.05 5.15 -14.03
N GLU A 34 4.81 5.50 -15.09
CA GLU A 34 4.98 4.67 -16.27
C GLU A 34 5.69 3.34 -15.95
N THR A 35 6.74 3.37 -15.15
CA THR A 35 7.41 2.16 -14.67
C THR A 35 6.44 1.22 -13.95
N LEU A 36 5.63 1.74 -13.02
CA LEU A 36 4.63 0.94 -12.32
C LEU A 36 3.60 0.34 -13.29
N ARG A 37 3.09 1.14 -14.22
CA ARG A 37 2.18 0.65 -15.26
C ARG A 37 2.80 -0.49 -16.05
N ASN A 38 4.07 -0.36 -16.43
CA ASN A 38 4.79 -1.39 -17.17
C ASN A 38 4.98 -2.69 -16.36
N ILE A 39 5.26 -2.58 -15.06
CA ILE A 39 5.34 -3.76 -14.16
C ILE A 39 3.99 -4.49 -14.10
N PHE A 40 2.88 -3.75 -13.89
CA PHE A 40 1.55 -4.36 -13.79
C PHE A 40 1.06 -4.96 -15.10
N THR A 41 1.42 -4.37 -16.23
CA THR A 41 1.06 -4.87 -17.58
C THR A 41 2.05 -5.90 -18.13
N GLY A 42 3.12 -6.27 -17.40
CA GLY A 42 4.11 -7.27 -17.80
C GLY A 42 5.09 -6.81 -18.87
N ARG A 43 5.26 -5.50 -19.05
CA ARG A 43 6.25 -4.90 -19.95
C ARG A 43 7.58 -4.56 -19.28
N ASP A 44 7.61 -4.66 -17.95
CA ASP A 44 8.79 -4.47 -17.11
C ASP A 44 8.85 -5.65 -16.13
N ASP A 45 9.97 -6.34 -16.12
CA ASP A 45 10.16 -7.59 -15.36
C ASP A 45 10.69 -7.37 -13.94
N ARG A 46 10.90 -6.13 -13.54
CA ARG A 46 11.36 -5.82 -12.17
C ARG A 46 10.35 -6.24 -11.13
N LEU A 47 10.86 -6.67 -9.99
CA LEU A 47 10.06 -7.01 -8.82
C LEU A 47 9.61 -5.73 -8.10
N LEU A 48 8.32 -5.57 -7.88
CA LEU A 48 7.78 -4.43 -7.14
C LEU A 48 7.83 -4.69 -5.63
N LEU A 49 8.37 -3.74 -4.87
CA LEU A 49 8.32 -3.78 -3.42
C LEU A 49 7.58 -2.55 -2.87
N VAL A 50 6.42 -2.78 -2.27
CA VAL A 50 5.71 -1.78 -1.46
C VAL A 50 6.15 -1.97 -0.02
N ILE A 51 7.12 -1.16 0.45
CA ILE A 51 7.83 -1.42 1.71
C ILE A 51 7.94 -0.17 2.59
N GLY A 52 7.68 -0.32 3.87
CA GLY A 52 7.77 0.76 4.85
C GLY A 52 7.06 0.43 6.16
N PRO A 53 6.99 1.38 7.10
CA PRO A 53 6.41 1.16 8.43
C PRO A 53 4.95 0.75 8.38
N CYS A 54 4.49 0.06 9.41
CA CYS A 54 3.07 -0.29 9.57
C CYS A 54 2.20 0.97 9.55
N SER A 55 2.64 2.05 10.21
CA SER A 55 2.05 3.39 10.13
C SER A 55 3.13 4.47 10.12
N ALA A 56 2.90 5.51 9.35
CA ALA A 56 3.70 6.73 9.40
C ALA A 56 3.22 7.58 10.58
N ASP A 57 4.02 7.62 11.65
CA ASP A 57 3.69 8.34 12.88
C ASP A 57 4.57 9.58 13.10
N ARG A 58 5.85 9.47 12.72
CA ARG A 58 6.85 10.50 12.93
C ARG A 58 7.52 10.83 11.58
N PRO A 59 7.18 11.98 10.94
CA PRO A 59 7.67 12.32 9.60
C PRO A 59 9.18 12.21 9.44
N ASP A 60 9.98 12.71 10.38
CA ASP A 60 11.45 12.72 10.24
C ASP A 60 12.06 11.31 10.26
N SER A 61 11.56 10.40 11.08
CA SER A 61 12.03 9.00 11.07
C SER A 61 11.56 8.25 9.82
N VAL A 62 10.41 8.60 9.26
CA VAL A 62 9.97 8.08 7.95
C VAL A 62 10.95 8.54 6.86
N ILE A 63 11.30 9.81 6.80
CA ILE A 63 12.26 10.33 5.82
C ILE A 63 13.66 9.73 5.98
N ASP A 64 14.15 9.53 7.22
CA ASP A 64 15.40 8.81 7.48
C ASP A 64 15.35 7.39 6.88
N TYR A 65 14.27 6.65 7.15
CA TYR A 65 14.06 5.32 6.56
C TYR A 65 14.05 5.34 5.03
N LEU A 66 13.35 6.30 4.42
CA LEU A 66 13.28 6.44 2.97
C LEU A 66 14.64 6.81 2.35
N THR A 67 15.44 7.61 3.05
CA THR A 67 16.81 7.94 2.61
C THR A 67 17.70 6.70 2.56
N ARG A 68 17.55 5.80 3.54
CA ARG A 68 18.24 4.50 3.53
C ARG A 68 17.75 3.61 2.38
N LEU A 69 16.43 3.54 2.16
CA LEU A 69 15.83 2.81 1.03
C LEU A 69 16.32 3.35 -0.32
N ARG A 70 16.48 4.67 -0.46
CA ARG A 70 16.95 5.27 -1.71
C ARG A 70 18.32 4.77 -2.11
N ARG A 71 19.24 4.68 -1.17
CA ARG A 71 20.59 4.16 -1.44
C ARG A 71 20.55 2.72 -1.95
N VAL A 72 19.75 1.87 -1.32
CA VAL A 72 19.59 0.48 -1.81
C VAL A 72 18.89 0.43 -3.16
N GLN A 73 17.84 1.26 -3.37
CA GLN A 73 17.15 1.31 -4.68
C GLN A 73 18.11 1.65 -5.82
N ASP A 74 19.06 2.55 -5.62
CA ASP A 74 20.03 2.92 -6.65
C ASP A 74 20.94 1.76 -7.05
N GLU A 75 21.24 0.87 -6.09
CA GLU A 75 22.10 -0.29 -6.32
C GLU A 75 21.36 -1.49 -6.94
N VAL A 76 20.03 -1.60 -6.75
CA VAL A 76 19.22 -2.74 -7.21
C VAL A 76 18.17 -2.34 -8.26
N ALA A 77 18.29 -1.17 -8.86
CA ALA A 77 17.28 -0.56 -9.73
C ALA A 77 16.99 -1.36 -11.01
N ASP A 78 17.92 -2.20 -11.45
CA ASP A 78 17.78 -3.10 -12.59
C ASP A 78 16.88 -4.31 -12.30
N LYS A 79 16.72 -4.69 -11.03
CA LYS A 79 15.96 -5.87 -10.57
C LYS A 79 14.72 -5.53 -9.78
N ILE A 80 14.77 -4.47 -8.98
CA ILE A 80 13.74 -4.13 -8.01
C ILE A 80 13.28 -2.69 -8.22
N PHE A 81 11.96 -2.49 -8.13
CA PHE A 81 11.35 -1.18 -8.09
C PHE A 81 10.68 -0.96 -6.73
N ILE A 82 11.17 0.01 -5.97
CA ILE A 82 10.65 0.30 -4.62
C ILE A 82 9.62 1.42 -4.68
N VAL A 83 8.47 1.19 -4.05
CA VAL A 83 7.46 2.19 -3.71
C VAL A 83 7.34 2.22 -2.19
N PRO A 84 7.80 3.28 -1.52
CA PRO A 84 7.68 3.39 -0.08
C PRO A 84 6.23 3.34 0.38
N ARG A 85 5.98 2.52 1.38
CA ARG A 85 4.73 2.44 2.10
C ARG A 85 4.72 3.55 3.16
N ILE A 86 3.93 4.60 2.95
CA ILE A 86 3.71 5.71 3.89
C ILE A 86 2.23 5.69 4.26
N TYR A 87 1.83 4.75 5.11
CA TYR A 87 0.43 4.60 5.50
C TYR A 87 0.09 5.60 6.60
N THR A 88 -0.74 6.58 6.22
CA THR A 88 -1.10 7.72 7.06
C THR A 88 -2.42 7.55 7.80
N ASN A 89 -3.13 6.46 7.52
CA ASN A 89 -4.40 6.10 8.12
C ASN A 89 -4.34 4.73 8.79
N LYS A 90 -5.08 4.56 9.87
CA LYS A 90 -5.23 3.26 10.55
C LYS A 90 -6.71 2.97 10.81
N PRO A 91 -7.29 1.94 10.18
CA PRO A 91 -8.65 1.52 10.51
C PRO A 91 -8.68 0.95 11.93
N ARG A 92 -9.59 1.48 12.78
CA ARG A 92 -9.77 1.04 14.17
C ARG A 92 -11.19 0.55 14.35
N THR A 93 -11.36 -0.75 14.44
CA THR A 93 -12.67 -1.41 14.56
C THR A 93 -13.40 -1.01 15.84
N THR A 94 -12.66 -0.83 16.94
CA THR A 94 -13.20 -0.42 18.25
C THR A 94 -13.06 1.08 18.53
N GLY A 95 -12.39 1.83 17.65
CA GLY A 95 -12.08 3.25 17.85
C GLY A 95 -10.89 3.50 18.79
N GLU A 96 -10.24 2.45 19.31
CA GLU A 96 -9.11 2.57 20.23
C GLU A 96 -7.76 2.53 19.51
N GLY A 97 -6.75 3.20 20.09
CA GLY A 97 -5.37 3.23 19.63
C GLY A 97 -5.10 4.32 18.58
N TYR A 98 -3.85 4.40 18.13
CA TYR A 98 -3.40 5.40 17.16
C TYR A 98 -4.15 5.28 15.83
N MET A 99 -4.80 6.35 15.40
CA MET A 99 -5.65 6.38 14.20
C MET A 99 -4.92 6.80 12.92
N GLY A 100 -3.61 7.00 12.99
CA GLY A 100 -2.79 7.46 11.86
C GLY A 100 -2.57 8.96 11.83
N LEU A 101 -1.58 9.38 11.05
CA LEU A 101 -1.12 10.77 10.91
C LEU A 101 -2.27 11.72 10.49
N LEU A 102 -3.21 11.24 9.69
CA LEU A 102 -4.37 12.04 9.25
C LEU A 102 -5.24 12.51 10.42
N HIS A 103 -5.41 11.67 11.43
CA HIS A 103 -6.22 12.00 12.61
C HIS A 103 -5.39 12.57 13.74
N GLN A 104 -4.19 12.04 13.94
CA GLN A 104 -3.30 12.34 15.06
C GLN A 104 -1.90 12.67 14.54
N PRO A 105 -1.67 13.91 14.03
CA PRO A 105 -0.33 14.35 13.61
C PRO A 105 0.71 14.25 14.73
N GLU A 106 0.26 14.42 15.95
CA GLU A 106 1.00 14.14 17.19
C GLU A 106 0.33 12.93 17.85
N ALA A 107 0.98 11.77 17.84
CA ALA A 107 0.39 10.48 18.19
C ALA A 107 -0.20 10.42 19.62
N THR A 108 0.27 11.27 20.54
CA THR A 108 -0.19 11.35 21.92
C THR A 108 -1.25 12.45 22.16
N SER A 109 -1.56 13.23 21.13
CA SER A 109 -2.53 14.34 21.23
C SER A 109 -3.94 13.91 20.83
N ARG A 110 -4.92 14.78 21.12
CA ARG A 110 -6.29 14.61 20.61
C ARG A 110 -6.31 14.67 19.09
N PRO A 111 -7.26 14.00 18.44
CA PRO A 111 -7.43 14.07 16.98
C PRO A 111 -7.57 15.52 16.48
N ASP A 112 -6.81 15.85 15.43
CA ASP A 112 -6.90 17.12 14.71
C ASP A 112 -6.81 16.85 13.18
N PRO A 113 -7.93 16.47 12.54
CA PRO A 113 -7.94 16.16 11.11
C PRO A 113 -7.55 17.35 10.21
N PHE A 114 -7.71 18.58 10.68
CA PHE A 114 -7.29 19.76 9.93
C PHE A 114 -5.75 19.81 9.80
N LYS A 115 -5.04 19.69 10.91
CA LYS A 115 -3.57 19.58 10.89
C LYS A 115 -3.14 18.29 10.21
N GLY A 116 -3.88 17.19 10.39
CA GLY A 116 -3.58 15.90 9.81
C GLY A 116 -3.55 15.91 8.28
N ILE A 117 -4.51 16.53 7.61
CA ILE A 117 -4.53 16.67 6.15
C ILE A 117 -3.26 17.38 5.65
N ILE A 118 -2.81 18.42 6.35
CA ILE A 118 -1.60 19.15 6.00
C ILE A 118 -0.37 18.27 6.22
N ALA A 119 -0.25 17.66 7.40
CA ALA A 119 0.89 16.81 7.75
C ALA A 119 1.06 15.61 6.80
N VAL A 120 -0.05 14.99 6.40
CA VAL A 120 -0.04 13.90 5.42
C VAL A 120 0.50 14.37 4.07
N ARG A 121 -0.01 15.50 3.55
CA ARG A 121 0.46 16.02 2.28
C ARG A 121 1.94 16.45 2.33
N GLU A 122 2.36 17.12 3.41
CA GLU A 122 3.76 17.50 3.62
C GLU A 122 4.68 16.28 3.64
N LEU A 123 4.30 15.20 4.34
CA LEU A 123 5.12 14.00 4.42
C LEU A 123 5.32 13.35 3.05
N HIS A 124 4.25 13.18 2.26
CA HIS A 124 4.36 12.62 0.91
C HIS A 124 5.17 13.54 -0.03
N LEU A 125 5.01 14.85 0.10
CA LEU A 125 5.78 15.81 -0.68
C LEU A 125 7.27 15.82 -0.30
N ARG A 126 7.58 15.71 1.00
CA ARG A 126 8.96 15.55 1.49
C ARG A 126 9.57 14.23 0.99
N ALA A 127 8.84 13.14 1.04
CA ALA A 127 9.30 11.86 0.48
C ALA A 127 9.74 12.02 -0.98
N LEU A 128 8.92 12.69 -1.79
CA LEU A 128 9.25 12.94 -3.19
C LEU A 128 10.46 13.88 -3.36
N ARG A 129 10.49 15.02 -2.65
CA ARG A 129 11.54 16.03 -2.78
C ARG A 129 12.90 15.58 -2.25
N GLU A 130 12.91 14.93 -1.07
CA GLU A 130 14.14 14.59 -0.37
C GLU A 130 14.73 13.26 -0.83
N THR A 131 13.90 12.35 -1.36
CA THR A 131 14.36 10.99 -1.72
C THR A 131 14.05 10.57 -3.15
N GLY A 132 13.29 11.36 -3.91
CA GLY A 132 12.87 11.01 -5.27
C GLY A 132 11.85 9.86 -5.33
N PHE A 133 11.29 9.43 -4.21
CA PHE A 133 10.25 8.40 -4.20
C PHE A 133 8.84 8.99 -4.31
N THR A 134 8.07 8.50 -5.28
CA THR A 134 6.61 8.48 -5.18
C THR A 134 6.20 7.34 -4.26
N SER A 135 5.12 7.48 -3.52
CA SER A 135 4.81 6.60 -2.40
C SER A 135 3.44 5.92 -2.51
N ALA A 136 3.20 4.97 -1.60
CA ALA A 136 1.94 4.27 -1.43
C ALA A 136 1.24 4.68 -0.13
N ASP A 137 -0.10 4.79 -0.15
CA ASP A 137 -0.91 4.92 1.05
C ASP A 137 -2.13 3.97 1.01
N GLU A 138 -2.76 3.75 2.15
CA GLU A 138 -4.03 3.01 2.25
C GLU A 138 -5.21 3.99 2.15
N MET A 139 -6.10 3.76 1.21
CA MET A 139 -7.31 4.54 1.03
C MET A 139 -8.36 4.14 2.07
N LEU A 140 -8.28 4.71 3.27
CA LEU A 140 -9.28 4.49 4.32
C LEU A 140 -10.54 5.34 4.08
N TYR A 141 -10.34 6.57 3.63
CA TYR A 141 -11.41 7.52 3.27
C TYR A 141 -11.30 7.86 1.78
N PRO A 142 -12.14 7.27 0.92
CA PRO A 142 -12.08 7.52 -0.53
C PRO A 142 -12.11 9.00 -0.91
N GLU A 143 -12.91 9.80 -0.21
CA GLU A 143 -13.03 11.23 -0.47
C GLU A 143 -11.74 12.03 -0.21
N ASN A 144 -10.86 11.52 0.65
CA ASN A 144 -9.61 12.18 1.00
C ASN A 144 -8.48 11.93 -0.01
N HIS A 145 -8.65 10.97 -0.92
CA HIS A 145 -7.65 10.67 -1.95
C HIS A 145 -7.23 11.93 -2.73
N ARG A 146 -8.15 12.86 -3.01
CA ARG A 146 -7.86 14.09 -3.74
C ARG A 146 -6.90 15.07 -3.09
N TYR A 147 -6.55 14.89 -1.83
CA TYR A 147 -5.48 15.67 -1.21
C TYR A 147 -4.08 15.19 -1.64
N LEU A 148 -3.98 13.96 -2.20
CA LEU A 148 -2.74 13.26 -2.51
C LEU A 148 -2.68 12.69 -3.93
N ASP A 149 -3.70 12.88 -4.78
CA ASP A 149 -3.80 12.25 -6.10
C ASP A 149 -2.70 12.67 -7.10
N ASP A 150 -1.97 13.74 -6.80
CA ASP A 150 -0.80 14.21 -7.54
C ASP A 150 0.56 13.74 -6.96
N LEU A 151 0.55 12.97 -5.87
CA LEU A 151 1.74 12.50 -5.15
C LEU A 151 1.85 10.98 -5.04
N LEU A 152 0.70 10.29 -4.94
CA LEU A 152 0.67 8.85 -4.76
C LEU A 152 0.93 8.12 -6.08
N ALA A 153 1.76 7.10 -6.01
CA ALA A 153 2.01 6.17 -7.12
C ALA A 153 1.22 4.86 -6.99
N TYR A 154 0.74 4.56 -5.80
CA TYR A 154 0.06 3.32 -5.46
C TYR A 154 -0.93 3.53 -4.33
N VAL A 155 -2.06 2.85 -4.39
CA VAL A 155 -3.08 2.84 -3.34
C VAL A 155 -3.45 1.41 -2.98
N SER A 156 -3.64 1.12 -1.70
CA SER A 156 -4.30 -0.12 -1.30
C SER A 156 -5.69 0.14 -0.70
N VAL A 157 -6.61 -0.79 -0.94
CA VAL A 157 -7.89 -0.87 -0.25
C VAL A 157 -7.77 -1.94 0.83
N GLY A 158 -7.98 -1.54 2.07
CA GLY A 158 -7.83 -2.39 3.24
C GLY A 158 -8.82 -3.56 3.27
N ALA A 159 -8.45 -4.62 3.98
CA ALA A 159 -9.25 -5.84 4.08
C ALA A 159 -10.66 -5.63 4.67
N ARG A 160 -10.84 -4.58 5.49
CA ARG A 160 -12.15 -4.21 6.08
C ARG A 160 -12.97 -3.28 5.18
N SER A 161 -12.34 -2.71 4.15
CA SER A 161 -12.95 -1.73 3.23
C SER A 161 -13.21 -2.32 1.84
N VAL A 162 -12.70 -3.51 1.52
CA VAL A 162 -12.77 -4.11 0.18
C VAL A 162 -14.20 -4.43 -0.29
N GLU A 163 -15.14 -4.55 0.64
CA GLU A 163 -16.56 -4.75 0.34
C GLU A 163 -17.33 -3.44 0.17
N ASP A 164 -16.76 -2.32 0.64
CA ASP A 164 -17.43 -1.03 0.59
C ASP A 164 -17.54 -0.49 -0.83
N GLN A 165 -18.76 -0.07 -1.19
CA GLN A 165 -19.09 0.40 -2.52
C GLN A 165 -18.31 1.66 -2.90
N GLN A 166 -18.16 2.61 -1.99
CA GLN A 166 -17.46 3.88 -2.29
C GLN A 166 -15.98 3.66 -2.60
N HIS A 167 -15.31 2.71 -1.91
CA HIS A 167 -13.92 2.33 -2.20
C HIS A 167 -13.79 1.75 -3.62
N ARG A 168 -14.66 0.82 -4.00
CA ARG A 168 -14.66 0.19 -5.33
C ARG A 168 -14.89 1.21 -6.44
N LEU A 169 -15.89 2.09 -6.27
CA LEU A 169 -16.22 3.11 -7.24
C LEU A 169 -15.10 4.16 -7.36
N THR A 170 -14.51 4.60 -6.24
CA THR A 170 -13.37 5.53 -6.28
C THR A 170 -12.18 4.88 -6.98
N ALA A 171 -11.86 3.63 -6.66
CA ALA A 171 -10.77 2.89 -7.31
C ALA A 171 -10.93 2.81 -8.83
N SER A 172 -12.17 2.74 -9.35
CA SER A 172 -12.44 2.73 -10.79
C SER A 172 -12.11 4.04 -11.51
N GLY A 173 -11.95 5.11 -10.76
CA GLY A 173 -11.59 6.44 -11.28
C GLY A 173 -10.12 6.81 -11.11
N LEU A 174 -9.30 5.94 -10.52
CA LEU A 174 -7.87 6.21 -10.32
C LEU A 174 -7.06 5.75 -11.53
N GLU A 175 -6.01 6.50 -11.87
CA GLU A 175 -5.08 6.19 -12.98
C GLU A 175 -3.83 5.42 -12.51
N ILE A 176 -3.67 5.25 -11.20
CA ILE A 176 -2.57 4.53 -10.55
C ILE A 176 -2.99 3.11 -10.14
N PRO A 177 -2.04 2.18 -9.93
CA PRO A 177 -2.37 0.85 -9.43
C PRO A 177 -3.09 0.88 -8.08
N VAL A 178 -4.16 0.08 -7.98
CA VAL A 178 -4.96 -0.08 -6.75
C VAL A 178 -5.00 -1.53 -6.35
N GLY A 179 -4.43 -1.85 -5.19
CA GLY A 179 -4.43 -3.20 -4.64
C GLY A 179 -5.65 -3.46 -3.75
N MET A 180 -6.43 -4.49 -4.08
CA MET A 180 -7.57 -4.96 -3.29
C MET A 180 -7.13 -6.08 -2.37
N LYS A 181 -7.12 -5.85 -1.05
CA LYS A 181 -6.79 -6.89 -0.06
C LYS A 181 -7.93 -7.89 0.06
N ASN A 182 -7.64 -9.20 0.14
CA ASN A 182 -8.68 -10.14 0.53
C ASN A 182 -9.24 -9.78 1.91
N PRO A 183 -10.58 -9.98 2.13
CA PRO A 183 -11.21 -9.67 3.42
C PRO A 183 -10.65 -10.56 4.55
N PRO A 184 -10.89 -10.19 5.83
CA PRO A 184 -10.46 -10.98 6.97
C PRO A 184 -10.99 -12.41 6.98
N SER A 185 -12.11 -12.69 6.31
CA SER A 185 -12.69 -14.03 6.13
C SER A 185 -11.91 -14.92 5.17
N GLY A 186 -11.01 -14.36 4.34
CA GLY A 186 -10.30 -15.10 3.32
C GLY A 186 -11.08 -15.32 2.02
N ASP A 187 -12.28 -14.78 1.87
CA ASP A 187 -13.09 -14.97 0.67
C ASP A 187 -12.46 -14.26 -0.55
N LEU A 188 -11.87 -15.07 -1.43
CA LEU A 188 -11.24 -14.56 -2.65
C LEU A 188 -12.27 -14.01 -3.65
N GLN A 189 -13.53 -14.49 -3.63
CA GLN A 189 -14.55 -13.98 -4.54
C GLN A 189 -14.91 -12.53 -4.23
N VAL A 190 -14.94 -12.15 -2.97
CA VAL A 190 -15.13 -10.75 -2.54
C VAL A 190 -14.04 -9.84 -3.10
N MET A 191 -12.78 -10.29 -3.02
CA MET A 191 -11.64 -9.55 -3.57
C MET A 191 -11.72 -9.46 -5.11
N LEU A 192 -12.01 -10.54 -5.80
CA LEU A 192 -12.15 -10.56 -7.26
C LEU A 192 -13.32 -9.68 -7.73
N ASN A 193 -14.44 -9.69 -7.02
CA ASN A 193 -15.55 -8.79 -7.28
C ASN A 193 -15.16 -7.30 -7.09
N ALA A 194 -14.33 -7.00 -6.09
CA ALA A 194 -13.82 -5.64 -5.88
C ALA A 194 -12.91 -5.20 -7.02
N ILE A 195 -12.04 -6.09 -7.52
CA ILE A 195 -11.19 -5.83 -8.69
C ILE A 195 -12.05 -5.61 -9.94
N HIS A 196 -13.04 -6.47 -10.17
CA HIS A 196 -13.97 -6.35 -11.30
C HIS A 196 -14.71 -5.00 -11.28
N ALA A 197 -15.26 -4.62 -10.12
CA ALA A 197 -15.91 -3.34 -9.94
C ALA A 197 -14.96 -2.17 -10.21
N ALA A 198 -13.71 -2.24 -9.72
CA ALA A 198 -12.71 -1.21 -9.96
C ALA A 198 -12.27 -1.13 -11.44
N GLN A 199 -12.28 -2.23 -12.19
CA GLN A 199 -11.97 -2.25 -13.62
C GLN A 199 -13.16 -1.81 -14.51
N THR A 200 -14.37 -1.71 -13.96
CA THR A 200 -15.58 -1.36 -14.68
C THR A 200 -15.84 0.16 -14.66
N LYS A 201 -16.50 0.67 -15.71
CA LYS A 201 -16.96 2.06 -15.80
C LYS A 201 -18.19 2.27 -14.94
N HIS A 202 -18.24 3.38 -14.20
CA HIS A 202 -19.36 3.71 -13.31
C HIS A 202 -19.80 5.17 -13.43
N THR A 203 -21.05 5.42 -13.03
CA THR A 203 -21.56 6.78 -12.72
C THR A 203 -21.99 6.78 -11.25
N PHE A 204 -21.42 7.66 -10.44
CA PHE A 204 -21.65 7.68 -9.00
C PHE A 204 -21.48 9.07 -8.37
N ILE A 205 -21.82 9.19 -7.09
CA ILE A 205 -21.66 10.44 -6.34
C ILE A 205 -20.28 10.45 -5.68
N TYR A 206 -19.50 11.49 -5.94
CA TYR A 206 -18.20 11.71 -5.33
C TYR A 206 -18.05 13.17 -4.88
N ARG A 207 -17.91 13.42 -3.58
CA ARG A 207 -17.74 14.77 -2.99
C ARG A 207 -18.81 15.79 -3.46
N GLY A 208 -20.05 15.36 -3.52
CA GLY A 208 -21.18 16.22 -3.98
C GLY A 208 -21.28 16.39 -5.50
N TRP A 209 -20.52 15.64 -6.29
CA TRP A 209 -20.58 15.64 -7.75
C TRP A 209 -21.12 14.31 -8.29
N ALA A 210 -21.89 14.37 -9.36
CA ALA A 210 -22.12 13.21 -10.20
C ALA A 210 -20.90 13.04 -11.12
N VAL A 211 -20.17 11.93 -10.95
CA VAL A 211 -18.94 11.65 -11.70
C VAL A 211 -19.08 10.38 -12.53
N ARG A 212 -18.29 10.30 -13.61
CA ARG A 212 -18.12 9.07 -14.41
C ARG A 212 -16.67 8.63 -14.34
N SER A 213 -16.43 7.35 -14.03
CA SER A 213 -15.13 6.72 -14.10
C SER A 213 -14.95 5.95 -15.42
N ALA A 214 -13.70 5.73 -15.80
CA ALA A 214 -13.34 4.97 -17.00
C ALA A 214 -13.09 3.48 -16.74
N GLY A 215 -12.99 3.08 -15.47
CA GLY A 215 -12.44 1.81 -15.04
C GLY A 215 -10.92 1.89 -14.91
N ASN A 216 -10.37 1.16 -13.93
CA ASN A 216 -8.93 1.10 -13.66
C ASN A 216 -8.37 -0.29 -13.98
N PRO A 217 -7.74 -0.49 -15.15
CA PRO A 217 -7.20 -1.78 -15.57
C PRO A 217 -6.00 -2.25 -14.72
N LEU A 218 -5.49 -1.40 -13.82
CA LEU A 218 -4.38 -1.72 -12.91
C LEU A 218 -4.87 -2.12 -11.50
N ALA A 219 -6.20 -2.22 -11.28
CA ALA A 219 -6.74 -2.79 -10.06
C ALA A 219 -6.38 -4.28 -9.96
N HIS A 220 -5.83 -4.71 -8.82
CA HIS A 220 -5.22 -6.03 -8.67
C HIS A 220 -5.37 -6.60 -7.26
N ALA A 221 -4.98 -7.87 -7.08
CA ALA A 221 -5.09 -8.61 -5.83
C ALA A 221 -3.95 -8.31 -4.85
N ILE A 222 -4.29 -8.31 -3.55
CA ILE A 222 -3.32 -8.42 -2.45
C ILE A 222 -3.75 -9.59 -1.55
N LEU A 223 -2.95 -10.64 -1.46
CA LEU A 223 -3.13 -11.71 -0.49
C LEU A 223 -2.39 -11.37 0.81
N ARG A 224 -3.14 -11.39 1.94
CA ARG A 224 -2.62 -11.00 3.26
C ARG A 224 -2.86 -12.05 4.36
N GLY A 225 -3.22 -13.29 3.97
CA GLY A 225 -3.76 -14.28 4.88
C GLY A 225 -5.17 -13.94 5.35
N TYR A 226 -5.75 -14.76 6.21
CA TYR A 226 -7.09 -14.55 6.75
C TYR A 226 -7.23 -15.14 8.16
N LEU A 227 -8.38 -14.95 8.79
CA LEU A 227 -8.69 -15.52 10.09
C LEU A 227 -9.72 -16.63 9.91
N ASP A 228 -9.46 -17.80 10.46
CA ASP A 228 -10.42 -18.89 10.52
C ASP A 228 -11.58 -18.54 11.50
N PRO A 229 -12.66 -19.36 11.55
CA PRO A 229 -13.75 -19.14 12.50
C PRO A 229 -13.32 -19.09 13.96
N ALA A 230 -12.21 -19.72 14.32
CA ALA A 230 -11.61 -19.66 15.66
C ALA A 230 -10.68 -18.46 15.84
N ARG A 231 -10.64 -17.54 14.87
CA ARG A 231 -9.82 -16.32 14.81
C ARG A 231 -8.30 -16.57 14.80
N ARG A 232 -7.87 -17.73 14.34
CA ARG A 232 -6.45 -18.06 14.14
C ARG A 232 -6.03 -17.58 12.75
N SER A 233 -4.80 -17.10 12.65
CA SER A 233 -4.21 -16.68 11.37
C SER A 233 -3.99 -17.90 10.47
N VAL A 234 -4.46 -17.80 9.23
CA VAL A 234 -4.24 -18.80 8.18
C VAL A 234 -3.54 -18.10 7.01
N PRO A 235 -2.34 -18.55 6.64
CA PRO A 235 -1.63 -18.00 5.49
C PRO A 235 -2.32 -18.37 4.18
N ASN A 236 -2.12 -17.54 3.14
CA ASN A 236 -2.61 -17.80 1.78
C ASN A 236 -1.55 -17.43 0.72
N TYR A 237 -0.29 -17.78 1.01
CA TYR A 237 0.86 -17.51 0.13
C TYR A 237 1.51 -18.80 -0.43
N HIS A 238 1.06 -19.96 -0.01
CA HIS A 238 1.64 -21.22 -0.49
C HIS A 238 1.34 -21.44 -1.99
N LYS A 239 2.14 -22.24 -2.65
CA LYS A 239 2.03 -22.50 -4.10
C LYS A 239 0.61 -22.82 -4.55
N ALA A 240 -0.11 -23.67 -3.79
CA ALA A 240 -1.50 -24.04 -4.11
C ALA A 240 -2.46 -22.82 -4.03
N ASP A 241 -2.25 -21.90 -3.08
CA ASP A 241 -3.05 -20.68 -2.96
C ASP A 241 -2.83 -19.76 -4.16
N LEU A 242 -1.57 -19.62 -4.58
CA LEU A 242 -1.18 -18.79 -5.72
C LEU A 242 -1.71 -19.35 -7.03
N GLN A 243 -1.66 -20.68 -7.21
CA GLN A 243 -2.24 -21.38 -8.37
C GLN A 243 -3.76 -21.19 -8.41
N ASN A 244 -4.46 -21.43 -7.29
CA ASN A 244 -5.89 -21.20 -7.18
C ASN A 244 -6.29 -19.75 -7.52
N LEU A 245 -5.50 -18.76 -7.06
CA LEU A 245 -5.75 -17.36 -7.43
C LEU A 245 -5.55 -17.13 -8.93
N ALA A 246 -4.50 -17.69 -9.55
CA ALA A 246 -4.24 -17.54 -10.97
C ALA A 246 -5.39 -18.11 -11.83
N GLU A 247 -5.90 -19.30 -11.46
CA GLU A 247 -7.05 -19.93 -12.12
C GLU A 247 -8.32 -19.09 -11.99
N ARG A 248 -8.63 -18.60 -10.79
CA ARG A 248 -9.80 -17.75 -10.53
C ARG A 248 -9.71 -16.41 -11.26
N TYR A 249 -8.51 -15.81 -11.33
CA TYR A 249 -8.28 -14.58 -12.08
C TYR A 249 -8.57 -14.77 -13.57
N ALA A 250 -8.07 -15.86 -14.15
CA ALA A 250 -8.33 -16.21 -15.55
C ALA A 250 -9.83 -16.48 -15.81
N ALA A 251 -10.50 -17.23 -14.92
CA ALA A 251 -11.92 -17.53 -15.03
C ALA A 251 -12.80 -16.26 -14.90
N ALA A 252 -12.37 -15.26 -14.12
CA ALA A 252 -13.08 -14.00 -13.97
C ALA A 252 -12.91 -13.04 -15.17
N GLY A 253 -11.99 -13.32 -16.11
CA GLY A 253 -11.73 -12.49 -17.30
C GLY A 253 -11.25 -11.07 -16.96
N LEU A 254 -10.54 -10.90 -15.84
CA LEU A 254 -10.07 -9.60 -15.38
C LEU A 254 -8.82 -9.15 -16.14
N GLU A 255 -8.69 -7.84 -16.34
CA GLU A 255 -7.54 -7.27 -17.03
C GLU A 255 -6.25 -7.33 -16.17
N ASN A 256 -5.10 -7.47 -16.83
CA ASN A 256 -3.78 -7.42 -16.19
C ASN A 256 -3.68 -8.23 -14.89
N PRO A 257 -3.85 -9.57 -14.92
CA PRO A 257 -3.75 -10.39 -13.70
C PRO A 257 -2.47 -10.10 -12.93
N ALA A 258 -2.63 -9.66 -11.67
CA ALA A 258 -1.50 -9.24 -10.86
C ALA A 258 -1.78 -9.47 -9.36
N LEU A 259 -0.73 -9.84 -8.67
CA LEU A 259 -0.71 -10.06 -7.22
C LEU A 259 0.47 -9.32 -6.59
N LEU A 260 0.20 -8.54 -5.55
CA LEU A 260 1.18 -8.23 -4.52
C LEU A 260 0.94 -9.14 -3.31
N LEU A 261 1.97 -9.84 -2.86
CA LEU A 261 1.85 -10.63 -1.66
C LEU A 261 2.21 -9.78 -0.43
N ASP A 262 1.26 -9.60 0.47
CA ASP A 262 1.49 -9.00 1.78
C ASP A 262 2.13 -10.05 2.70
N ALA A 263 3.42 -9.91 2.94
CA ALA A 263 4.21 -10.87 3.73
C ALA A 263 3.97 -10.76 5.23
N ASN A 264 3.21 -9.77 5.68
CA ASN A 264 2.85 -9.58 7.09
C ASN A 264 1.40 -10.05 7.37
N HIS A 265 0.72 -9.41 8.31
CA HIS A 265 -0.66 -9.68 8.74
C HIS A 265 -0.88 -11.17 9.08
N ALA A 266 -1.94 -11.79 8.56
CA ALA A 266 -2.22 -13.19 8.86
C ALA A 266 -1.31 -14.18 8.09
N ASN A 267 -0.56 -13.74 7.09
CA ASN A 267 0.44 -14.58 6.44
C ASN A 267 1.63 -14.89 7.38
N SER A 268 2.03 -13.93 8.22
CA SER A 268 3.11 -14.11 9.20
C SER A 268 2.62 -14.25 10.64
N ASP A 269 1.31 -14.19 10.87
CA ASP A 269 0.71 -14.00 12.20
C ASP A 269 1.24 -12.75 12.92
N LYS A 270 1.51 -11.69 12.12
CA LYS A 270 2.12 -10.41 12.55
C LYS A 270 3.53 -10.53 13.14
N ASP A 271 4.20 -11.66 12.95
CA ASP A 271 5.63 -11.80 13.26
C ASP A 271 6.46 -11.20 12.11
N PRO A 272 7.14 -10.07 12.33
CA PRO A 272 7.90 -9.42 11.27
C PRO A 272 9.09 -10.25 10.79
N PHE A 273 9.61 -11.16 11.63
CA PHE A 273 10.76 -11.99 11.30
C PHE A 273 10.44 -13.13 10.34
N ARG A 274 9.16 -13.46 10.18
CA ARG A 274 8.69 -14.44 9.19
C ARG A 274 8.57 -13.86 7.77
N GLN A 275 8.51 -12.54 7.61
CA GLN A 275 8.35 -11.91 6.30
C GLN A 275 9.44 -12.34 5.29
N PRO A 276 10.75 -12.40 5.64
CA PRO A 276 11.77 -12.87 4.71
C PRO A 276 11.60 -14.33 4.26
N GLU A 277 11.14 -15.22 5.15
CA GLU A 277 10.87 -16.61 4.81
C GLU A 277 9.71 -16.72 3.81
N ILE A 278 8.60 -16.05 4.08
CA ILE A 278 7.42 -16.00 3.21
C ILE A 278 7.81 -15.52 1.81
N VAL A 279 8.61 -14.48 1.72
CA VAL A 279 9.09 -13.94 0.44
C VAL A 279 9.90 -14.99 -0.33
N ARG A 280 10.80 -15.73 0.35
CA ARG A 280 11.59 -16.82 -0.27
C ARG A 280 10.71 -17.95 -0.79
N ASP A 281 9.70 -18.36 -0.02
CA ASP A 281 8.77 -19.43 -0.40
C ASP A 281 7.96 -19.06 -1.65
N VAL A 282 7.52 -17.80 -1.74
CA VAL A 282 6.81 -17.32 -2.93
C VAL A 282 7.74 -17.22 -4.14
N LEU A 283 8.98 -16.77 -3.98
CA LEU A 283 9.96 -16.77 -5.08
C LEU A 283 10.27 -18.19 -5.56
N LYS A 284 10.34 -19.17 -4.67
CA LYS A 284 10.47 -20.58 -5.04
C LYS A 284 9.27 -21.04 -5.85
N SER A 285 8.05 -20.70 -5.40
CA SER A 285 6.82 -21.02 -6.16
C SER A 285 6.81 -20.38 -7.54
N CYS A 286 7.31 -19.13 -7.68
CA CYS A 286 7.48 -18.46 -8.98
C CYS A 286 8.50 -19.18 -9.89
N ALA A 287 9.59 -19.70 -9.33
CA ALA A 287 10.58 -20.45 -10.10
C ALA A 287 10.06 -21.80 -10.61
N GLU A 288 9.13 -22.41 -9.87
CA GLU A 288 8.56 -23.72 -10.18
C GLU A 288 7.30 -23.66 -11.08
N ASP A 289 6.63 -22.49 -11.16
CA ASP A 289 5.36 -22.35 -11.87
C ASP A 289 5.30 -21.02 -12.66
N PRO A 290 5.33 -21.11 -14.01
CA PRO A 290 5.26 -19.92 -14.86
C PRO A 290 3.96 -19.11 -14.73
N ALA A 291 2.83 -19.73 -14.38
CA ALA A 291 1.58 -19.01 -14.18
C ALA A 291 1.64 -18.18 -12.90
N VAL A 292 2.16 -18.76 -11.81
CA VAL A 292 2.41 -18.05 -10.55
C VAL A 292 3.43 -16.92 -10.79
N LYS A 293 4.51 -17.18 -11.52
CA LYS A 293 5.54 -16.18 -11.85
C LYS A 293 4.97 -14.96 -12.59
N ARG A 294 4.08 -15.18 -13.56
CA ARG A 294 3.41 -14.09 -14.28
C ARG A 294 2.45 -13.31 -13.40
N LEU A 295 1.75 -13.99 -12.49
CA LEU A 295 0.78 -13.38 -11.58
C LEU A 295 1.46 -12.48 -10.53
N VAL A 296 2.51 -12.97 -9.87
CA VAL A 296 3.20 -12.26 -8.79
C VAL A 296 4.00 -11.09 -9.35
N LYS A 297 3.59 -9.86 -9.02
CA LYS A 297 4.31 -8.64 -9.39
C LYS A 297 5.29 -8.19 -8.31
N GLY A 298 5.08 -8.61 -7.07
CA GLY A 298 5.96 -8.23 -5.98
C GLY A 298 5.37 -8.48 -4.61
N PHE A 299 5.91 -7.75 -3.63
CA PHE A 299 5.60 -7.94 -2.22
C PHE A 299 5.23 -6.63 -1.52
N MET A 300 4.41 -6.76 -0.48
CA MET A 300 4.19 -5.72 0.52
C MET A 300 4.85 -6.17 1.82
N ILE A 301 5.74 -5.32 2.37
CA ILE A 301 6.58 -5.65 3.53
C ILE A 301 6.45 -4.55 4.58
N GLU A 302 6.17 -4.91 5.81
CA GLU A 302 6.20 -3.98 6.93
C GLU A 302 7.61 -3.94 7.55
N SER A 303 8.28 -2.82 7.31
CA SER A 303 9.67 -2.59 7.70
C SER A 303 9.87 -1.16 8.18
N TYR A 304 10.76 -1.00 9.17
CA TYR A 304 11.16 0.32 9.65
C TYR A 304 12.64 0.33 10.04
N ILE A 305 13.09 1.33 10.83
CA ILE A 305 14.50 1.43 11.23
C ILE A 305 14.84 0.36 12.27
N GLU A 306 14.00 0.25 13.32
CA GLU A 306 14.19 -0.70 14.41
C GLU A 306 13.21 -1.86 14.32
N ASP A 307 13.63 -3.03 14.82
CA ASP A 307 12.77 -4.22 14.89
C ASP A 307 11.60 -4.04 15.86
N GLY A 308 10.48 -4.69 15.54
CA GLY A 308 9.33 -4.82 16.44
C GLY A 308 8.46 -3.57 16.52
N CYS A 309 7.91 -3.32 17.69
CA CYS A 309 7.06 -2.17 17.98
C CYS A 309 7.23 -1.68 19.41
N GLN A 310 6.75 -0.46 19.65
CA GLN A 310 6.72 0.21 20.96
C GLN A 310 5.33 0.79 21.22
N PRO A 311 5.00 1.13 22.47
CA PRO A 311 3.77 1.85 22.80
C PRO A 311 3.71 3.22 22.12
N VAL A 312 2.50 3.76 21.95
CA VAL A 312 2.30 5.15 21.52
C VAL A 312 2.99 6.09 22.53
N GLY A 313 3.79 7.03 22.03
CA GLY A 313 4.62 7.90 22.86
C GLY A 313 5.98 7.30 23.23
N GLY A 314 6.32 6.11 22.77
CA GLY A 314 7.65 5.50 22.95
C GLY A 314 8.76 6.35 22.32
N GLY A 315 9.97 6.31 22.92
CA GLY A 315 11.09 7.17 22.54
C GLY A 315 12.04 6.60 21.51
N THR A 316 11.89 5.32 21.12
CA THR A 316 12.80 4.68 20.17
C THR A 316 12.59 5.23 18.76
N TRP A 317 13.66 5.79 18.18
CA TRP A 317 13.64 6.36 16.84
C TRP A 317 13.40 5.28 15.79
N GLY A 318 12.38 5.51 14.91
CA GLY A 318 12.10 4.59 13.81
C GLY A 318 11.64 3.19 14.23
N GLN A 319 11.03 3.06 15.42
CA GLN A 319 10.32 1.85 15.83
C GLN A 319 8.82 2.06 15.72
N SER A 320 8.11 1.08 15.15
CA SER A 320 6.66 1.16 14.92
C SER A 320 5.87 1.36 16.22
N ILE A 321 4.84 2.23 16.20
CA ILE A 321 3.88 2.37 17.30
C ILE A 321 2.56 1.60 17.06
N THR A 322 2.54 0.76 16.03
CA THR A 322 1.41 -0.10 15.68
C THR A 322 1.88 -1.55 15.54
N ASP A 323 1.61 -2.25 14.41
CA ASP A 323 2.08 -3.63 14.28
C ASP A 323 3.62 -3.70 14.17
N PRO A 324 4.25 -4.78 14.66
CA PRO A 324 5.71 -4.93 14.62
C PRO A 324 6.25 -4.91 13.20
N CYS A 325 7.40 -4.25 13.00
CA CYS A 325 8.09 -4.14 11.72
C CYS A 325 9.44 -4.87 11.71
N LEU A 326 9.87 -5.29 10.52
CA LEU A 326 11.22 -5.78 10.27
C LEU A 326 12.20 -4.60 10.30
N GLY A 327 13.26 -4.68 11.11
CA GLY A 327 14.26 -3.62 11.24
C GLY A 327 15.15 -3.48 10.01
N TRP A 328 15.84 -2.34 9.91
CA TRP A 328 16.59 -1.92 8.73
C TRP A 328 17.66 -2.93 8.27
N GLU A 329 18.46 -3.46 9.18
CA GLU A 329 19.55 -4.36 8.79
C GLU A 329 19.05 -5.66 8.15
N LYS A 330 17.95 -6.20 8.66
CA LYS A 330 17.30 -7.38 8.08
C LYS A 330 16.63 -7.04 6.75
N THR A 331 16.01 -5.88 6.67
CA THR A 331 15.40 -5.36 5.44
C THR A 331 16.44 -5.19 4.35
N ARG A 332 17.55 -4.53 4.64
CA ARG A 332 18.64 -4.31 3.70
C ARG A 332 19.16 -5.63 3.13
N ARG A 333 19.41 -6.62 3.98
CA ARG A 333 19.82 -7.97 3.56
C ARG A 333 18.79 -8.63 2.64
N LEU A 334 17.50 -8.52 2.99
CA LEU A 334 16.42 -9.07 2.19
C LEU A 334 16.37 -8.43 0.80
N LEU A 335 16.54 -7.11 0.70
CA LEU A 335 16.51 -6.39 -0.58
C LEU A 335 17.62 -6.85 -1.53
N TYR A 336 18.85 -7.01 -1.05
CA TYR A 336 19.96 -7.55 -1.86
C TYR A 336 19.73 -9.01 -2.23
N GLU A 337 19.26 -9.84 -1.31
CA GLU A 337 18.92 -11.24 -1.58
C GLU A 337 17.87 -11.36 -2.67
N LEU A 338 16.85 -10.50 -2.64
CA LEU A 338 15.80 -10.46 -3.67
C LEU A 338 16.34 -10.06 -5.03
N ALA A 339 17.21 -9.04 -5.09
CA ALA A 339 17.85 -8.60 -6.32
C ALA A 339 18.74 -9.70 -6.95
N GLU A 340 19.46 -10.45 -6.12
CA GLU A 340 20.27 -11.57 -6.54
C GLU A 340 19.43 -12.74 -7.10
N LYS A 341 18.33 -13.09 -6.42
CA LYS A 341 17.48 -14.23 -6.77
C LYS A 341 16.47 -13.97 -7.87
N TRP A 342 16.11 -12.71 -8.10
CA TRP A 342 15.10 -12.38 -9.10
C TRP A 342 15.65 -12.44 -10.52
N THR A 343 15.10 -13.34 -11.32
CA THR A 343 15.52 -13.61 -12.72
C THR A 343 14.58 -13.01 -13.78
N GLY A 344 13.71 -12.06 -13.37
CA GLY A 344 12.67 -11.53 -14.28
C GLY A 344 11.47 -12.49 -14.43
N ARG A 345 10.44 -12.07 -15.15
CA ARG A 345 9.17 -12.84 -15.39
C ARG A 345 9.21 -13.61 -16.68
#